data_41f20219aace6fd3e5e61a1e743d9622
#
_entry.id   41f20219aace6fd3e5e61a1e743d9622
#
_cell.length_a   1.000
_cell.length_b   1.000
_cell.length_c   1.000
_cell.angle_alpha   90.00
_cell.angle_beta   90.00
_cell.angle_gamma   90.00
#
_symmetry.space_group_name_H-M   'P 1'
#
loop_
_entity.id
_entity.type
_entity.pdbx_description
1 polymer ?
#
loop_
_entity_poly.entity_id
_entity_poly.type
_entity_poly.pdbx_seq_one_letter_code
_entity_poly.pdbx_strand_id
1 'polypeptide(L)'
;MSIEAIKGKLKELEGLIGNTPLLEIKFKYKGQERRIFGKAEYYNYTGSIKDRMALHILKAAYTNGDIRPGDHIVEATSGNTGISFAALGSALCNKVSIYMPNWMSDERKNLIKSFGARIELVSPEQGGFLGSIKMTEDFAKDNEDVFLPRQFSNHYNIDAHXRTTGPEIWRQLEKVNLRPDAVVAGXGTGGTIMGIGKYLREMDSTIKVHPLEPANSPTLRTGYKVGKHRIQGISDEFIPEILKLDKLDEIISVDDGDAIIMAQKLSSKLGLGVGISTGANFLGAIMVXEILGPDSIVVTVFPDDNKKYLSTDLMKTEPVKEDFISPEVELIDFKTH
;
A
#
# COMPACT_ATOMS: atom_id res chain seq x y z
N MET A 1 -11.86 27.03 -6.57
CA MET A 1 -12.32 26.35 -7.80
C MET A 1 -13.80 26.08 -7.72
N SER A 2 -14.51 26.18 -8.85
CA SER A 2 -15.89 25.75 -8.91
C SER A 2 -16.01 24.23 -8.87
N ILE A 3 -17.20 23.74 -8.59
CA ILE A 3 -17.37 22.28 -8.58
C ILE A 3 -17.13 21.68 -9.98
N GLU A 4 -17.49 22.39 -11.04
CA GLU A 4 -17.23 21.93 -12.41
C GLU A 4 -15.73 21.86 -12.69
N ALA A 5 -14.99 22.88 -12.25
CA ALA A 5 -13.54 22.88 -12.44
C ALA A 5 -12.90 21.73 -11.67
N ILE A 6 -13.40 21.45 -10.46
CA ILE A 6 -12.88 20.33 -9.66
C ILE A 6 -13.15 19.01 -10.36
N LYS A 7 -14.35 18.81 -10.89
CA LYS A 7 -14.68 17.57 -11.61
C LYS A 7 -13.80 17.41 -12.84
N GLY A 8 -13.53 18.50 -13.54
CA GLY A 8 -12.59 18.46 -14.66
C GLY A 8 -11.17 18.09 -14.23
N LYS A 9 -10.72 18.67 -13.11
CA LYS A 9 -9.37 18.37 -12.62
C LYS A 9 -9.27 16.92 -12.15
N LEU A 10 -10.31 16.41 -11.50
CA LEU A 10 -10.32 15.00 -11.09
C LEU A 10 -10.15 14.09 -12.31
N LYS A 11 -10.76 14.43 -13.43
CA LYS A 11 -10.59 13.63 -14.63
C LYS A 11 -9.16 13.69 -15.14
N GLU A 12 -8.52 14.86 -15.09
CA GLU A 12 -7.11 14.95 -15.48
C GLU A 12 -6.22 14.12 -14.57
N LEU A 13 -6.51 14.14 -13.26
CA LEU A 13 -5.72 13.37 -12.31
C LEU A 13 -5.87 11.85 -12.53
N GLU A 14 -7.03 11.41 -13.04
CA GLU A 14 -7.19 10.00 -13.40
C GLU A 14 -6.16 9.56 -14.43
N GLY A 15 -5.70 10.46 -15.27
CA GLY A 15 -4.69 10.15 -16.27
C GLY A 15 -3.30 9.90 -15.71
N LEU A 16 -3.10 10.24 -14.45
CA LEU A 16 -1.80 10.08 -13.78
C LEU A 16 -1.81 8.95 -12.74
N ILE A 17 -2.93 8.29 -12.56
CA ILE A 17 -3.11 7.32 -11.48
C ILE A 17 -3.72 6.05 -12.06
N GLY A 18 -3.11 4.90 -11.73
CA GLY A 18 -3.60 3.63 -12.23
C GLY A 18 -2.99 3.25 -13.56
N ASN A 19 -3.49 2.16 -14.12
CA ASN A 19 -2.99 1.58 -15.37
C ASN A 19 -1.49 1.34 -15.31
N THR A 20 -1.05 0.81 -14.20
CA THR A 20 0.37 0.58 -13.93
C THR A 20 0.85 -0.72 -14.57
N PRO A 21 2.16 -0.86 -14.78
CA PRO A 21 2.68 -2.12 -15.30
C PRO A 21 2.50 -3.28 -14.32
N LEU A 22 2.38 -4.48 -14.87
CA LEU A 22 2.46 -5.72 -14.09
C LEU A 22 3.80 -6.36 -14.45
N LEU A 23 4.67 -6.51 -13.48
CA LEU A 23 6.00 -7.06 -13.70
C LEU A 23 5.99 -8.55 -13.42
N GLU A 24 6.52 -9.32 -14.36
CA GLU A 24 6.70 -10.77 -14.18
C GLU A 24 8.16 -10.98 -13.81
N ILE A 25 8.42 -11.36 -12.57
CA ILE A 25 9.77 -11.54 -12.06
C ILE A 25 10.13 -13.02 -12.13
N LYS A 26 11.19 -13.32 -12.89
CA LYS A 26 11.70 -14.70 -13.01
C LYS A 26 12.84 -14.88 -12.01
N PHE A 27 12.79 -15.98 -11.27
CA PHE A 27 13.81 -16.27 -10.26
C PHE A 27 13.93 -17.78 -10.06
N LYS A 28 14.99 -18.18 -9.37
CA LYS A 28 15.20 -19.58 -9.01
C LYS A 28 15.16 -19.69 -7.49
N TYR A 29 14.49 -20.72 -7.01
CA TYR A 29 14.36 -21.00 -5.59
C TYR A 29 14.21 -22.50 -5.40
N LYS A 30 15.02 -23.08 -4.51
CA LYS A 30 15.03 -24.53 -4.28
C LYS A 30 15.25 -25.30 -5.58
N GLY A 31 16.14 -24.79 -6.42
CA GLY A 31 16.50 -25.48 -7.65
C GLY A 31 15.49 -25.41 -8.78
N GLN A 32 14.42 -24.64 -8.62
CA GLN A 32 13.37 -24.51 -9.62
C GLN A 32 13.21 -23.08 -10.08
N GLU A 33 13.04 -22.89 -11.39
CA GLU A 33 12.67 -21.59 -11.92
C GLU A 33 11.21 -21.31 -11.60
N ARG A 34 10.93 -20.12 -11.18
CA ARG A 34 9.59 -19.68 -10.80
C ARG A 34 9.37 -18.26 -11.27
N ARG A 35 8.11 -17.83 -11.17
CA ARG A 35 7.79 -16.44 -11.47
C ARG A 35 6.75 -15.92 -10.50
N ILE A 36 6.83 -14.63 -10.22
CA ILE A 36 5.86 -13.92 -9.40
C ILE A 36 5.48 -12.65 -10.16
N PHE A 37 4.23 -12.26 -10.07
CA PHE A 37 3.71 -11.09 -10.76
C PHE A 37 3.48 -9.99 -9.74
N GLY A 38 4.11 -8.82 -9.96
CA GLY A 38 3.99 -7.68 -9.06
C GLY A 38 3.47 -6.45 -9.77
N LYS A 39 2.42 -5.86 -9.22
CA LYS A 39 1.83 -4.67 -9.80
C LYS A 39 2.65 -3.45 -9.37
N ALA A 40 3.29 -2.77 -10.33
CA ALA A 40 4.29 -1.74 -10.04
C ALA A 40 3.63 -0.40 -9.74
N GLU A 41 3.22 -0.22 -8.49
CA GLU A 41 2.42 0.94 -8.09
C GLU A 41 3.24 2.21 -7.89
N TYR A 42 4.55 2.13 -7.97
CA TYR A 42 5.38 3.33 -7.92
C TYR A 42 5.31 4.16 -9.21
N TYR A 43 4.58 3.68 -10.21
CA TYR A 43 4.32 4.46 -11.42
C TYR A 43 3.08 5.34 -11.31
N ASN A 44 2.53 5.49 -10.12
CA ASN A 44 1.42 6.41 -9.89
C ASN A 44 1.91 7.85 -9.69
N TYR A 45 0.99 8.75 -9.60
CA TYR A 45 1.14 10.21 -9.51
C TYR A 45 2.21 10.67 -8.48
N THR A 46 2.10 10.20 -7.24
CA THR A 46 3.11 10.53 -6.22
C THR A 46 4.04 9.36 -5.91
N GLY A 47 3.89 8.26 -6.65
CA GLY A 47 4.80 7.14 -6.54
C GLY A 47 4.36 6.03 -5.61
N SER A 48 3.08 5.92 -5.30
CA SER A 48 2.62 4.79 -4.49
C SER A 48 1.19 4.39 -4.81
N ILE A 49 0.83 3.20 -4.33
CA ILE A 49 -0.50 2.64 -4.52
C ILE A 49 -1.59 3.50 -3.84
N LYS A 50 -1.22 4.29 -2.84
CA LYS A 50 -2.20 5.08 -2.10
C LYS A 50 -2.84 6.18 -2.95
N ASP A 51 -2.21 6.57 -4.05
CA ASP A 51 -2.82 7.53 -4.96
C ASP A 51 -4.18 7.05 -5.46
N ARG A 52 -4.32 5.73 -5.67
CA ARG A 52 -5.59 5.18 -6.15
C ARG A 52 -6.72 5.39 -5.15
N MET A 53 -6.46 5.05 -3.91
CA MET A 53 -7.46 5.18 -2.86
C MET A 53 -7.80 6.64 -2.62
N ALA A 54 -6.78 7.50 -2.56
CA ALA A 54 -7.00 8.92 -2.28
C ALA A 54 -7.84 9.57 -3.39
N LEU A 55 -7.53 9.27 -4.65
CA LEU A 55 -8.31 9.82 -5.76
C LEU A 55 -9.75 9.34 -5.69
N HIS A 56 -9.97 8.06 -5.44
CA HIS A 56 -11.31 7.50 -5.45
C HIS A 56 -12.14 8.06 -4.29
N ILE A 57 -11.54 8.21 -3.12
CA ILE A 57 -12.23 8.80 -1.97
C ILE A 57 -12.66 10.24 -2.29
N LEU A 58 -11.77 11.03 -2.89
CA LEU A 58 -12.12 12.41 -3.21
C LEU A 58 -13.16 12.50 -4.32
N LYS A 59 -13.06 11.64 -5.34
CA LYS A 59 -14.09 11.60 -6.38
C LYS A 59 -15.46 11.30 -5.79
N ALA A 60 -15.53 10.27 -4.94
CA ALA A 60 -16.80 9.91 -4.33
C ALA A 60 -17.32 11.03 -3.44
N ALA A 61 -16.42 11.65 -2.67
CA ALA A 61 -16.83 12.71 -1.74
C ALA A 61 -17.37 13.93 -2.49
N TYR A 62 -16.69 14.35 -3.57
CA TYR A 62 -17.20 15.47 -4.36
C TYR A 62 -18.49 15.14 -5.07
N THR A 63 -18.65 13.91 -5.54
CA THR A 63 -19.88 13.48 -6.20
C THR A 63 -21.05 13.46 -5.22
N ASN A 64 -20.81 12.99 -4.00
CA ASN A 64 -21.86 12.83 -3.00
C ASN A 64 -22.15 14.09 -2.20
N GLY A 65 -21.32 15.13 -2.36
CA GLY A 65 -21.48 16.34 -1.57
C GLY A 65 -20.90 16.26 -0.17
N ASP A 66 -20.08 15.26 0.10
CA ASP A 66 -19.43 15.11 1.41
C ASP A 66 -18.27 16.08 1.59
N ILE A 67 -17.73 16.58 0.51
CA ILE A 67 -16.69 17.59 0.51
C ILE A 67 -17.12 18.69 -0.46
N ARG A 68 -16.81 19.94 -0.13
CA ARG A 68 -17.11 21.09 -0.97
C ARG A 68 -15.82 21.78 -1.40
N PRO A 69 -15.88 22.53 -2.51
CA PRO A 69 -14.68 23.28 -2.93
C PRO A 69 -14.09 24.09 -1.77
N GLY A 70 -12.78 23.97 -1.61
CA GLY A 70 -12.07 24.70 -0.56
C GLY A 70 -12.08 24.04 0.80
N ASP A 71 -12.83 22.97 1.00
CA ASP A 71 -12.86 22.28 2.30
C ASP A 71 -11.47 21.77 2.67
N HIS A 72 -11.25 21.64 3.97
CA HIS A 72 -9.98 21.27 4.56
C HIS A 72 -9.90 19.73 4.69
N ILE A 73 -9.00 19.11 3.98
CA ILE A 73 -8.78 17.65 4.07
C ILE A 73 -7.84 17.39 5.24
N VAL A 74 -8.27 16.52 6.16
CA VAL A 74 -7.48 16.22 7.36
C VAL A 74 -7.41 14.71 7.52
N GLU A 75 -6.19 14.16 7.63
CA GLU A 75 -6.02 12.71 7.74
C GLU A 75 -4.88 12.37 8.70
N ALA A 76 -5.03 11.23 9.37
CA ALA A 76 -3.98 10.65 10.19
C ALA A 76 -3.29 9.55 9.39
N THR A 77 -1.97 9.66 9.23
CA THR A 77 -1.24 8.70 8.42
C THR A 77 0.24 8.75 8.78
N SER A 78 0.92 7.62 8.58
CA SER A 78 2.35 7.55 8.80
C SER A 78 3.16 7.67 7.51
N GLY A 79 2.52 7.88 6.35
CA GLY A 79 3.33 7.96 5.15
C GLY A 79 2.62 8.24 3.84
N ASN A 80 2.52 7.22 3.00
CA ASN A 80 2.12 7.41 1.61
C ASN A 80 0.73 8.02 1.44
N THR A 81 -0.21 7.68 2.32
CA THR A 81 -1.55 8.28 2.25
C THR A 81 -1.48 9.80 2.42
N GLY A 82 -0.65 10.27 3.35
CA GLY A 82 -0.49 11.71 3.54
C GLY A 82 0.10 12.39 2.33
N ILE A 83 1.07 11.75 1.70
CA ILE A 83 1.66 12.29 0.48
C ILE A 83 0.60 12.39 -0.62
N SER A 84 -0.20 11.33 -0.78
CA SER A 84 -1.24 11.32 -1.81
C SER A 84 -2.28 12.42 -1.59
N PHE A 85 -2.80 12.56 -0.37
CA PHE A 85 -3.79 13.59 -0.11
C PHE A 85 -3.19 15.00 -0.19
N ALA A 86 -1.94 15.17 0.21
CA ALA A 86 -1.29 16.47 0.09
C ALA A 86 -1.22 16.91 -1.38
N ALA A 87 -0.79 16.00 -2.26
CA ALA A 87 -0.67 16.33 -3.68
C ALA A 87 -2.03 16.57 -4.33
N LEU A 88 -2.99 15.66 -4.06
CA LEU A 88 -4.32 15.81 -4.64
C LEU A 88 -5.03 17.05 -4.12
N GLY A 89 -4.89 17.32 -2.83
CA GLY A 89 -5.47 18.53 -2.27
C GLY A 89 -4.90 19.79 -2.90
N SER A 90 -3.57 19.80 -3.12
CA SER A 90 -2.94 20.93 -3.79
C SER A 90 -3.55 21.12 -5.18
N ALA A 91 -3.69 20.05 -5.95
CA ALA A 91 -4.24 20.12 -7.30
C ALA A 91 -5.70 20.60 -7.31
N LEU A 92 -6.45 20.28 -6.26
CA LEU A 92 -7.87 20.61 -6.18
C LEU A 92 -8.14 21.88 -5.37
N CYS A 93 -7.09 22.56 -4.93
CA CYS A 93 -7.21 23.78 -4.13
C CYS A 93 -7.90 23.59 -2.78
N ASN A 94 -7.70 22.42 -2.19
CA ASN A 94 -8.12 22.16 -0.81
C ASN A 94 -6.91 22.37 0.11
N LYS A 95 -7.16 22.91 1.30
CA LYS A 95 -6.14 22.84 2.35
C LYS A 95 -6.00 21.42 2.80
N VAL A 96 -4.78 21.02 3.20
CA VAL A 96 -4.53 19.66 3.70
C VAL A 96 -3.71 19.74 4.98
N SER A 97 -4.15 19.04 6.01
CA SER A 97 -3.37 18.84 7.24
C SER A 97 -3.21 17.36 7.51
N ILE A 98 -1.99 16.95 7.76
CA ILE A 98 -1.66 15.55 8.02
C ILE A 98 -1.17 15.43 9.47
N TYR A 99 -1.87 14.60 10.23
CA TYR A 99 -1.46 14.28 11.61
C TYR A 99 -0.63 13.02 11.57
N MET A 100 0.59 13.05 12.07
CA MET A 100 1.47 11.89 12.02
C MET A 100 2.34 11.82 13.26
N PRO A 101 2.73 10.59 13.65
CA PRO A 101 3.66 10.44 14.76
C PRO A 101 4.96 11.20 14.49
N ASN A 102 5.54 11.77 15.56
CA ASN A 102 6.68 12.65 15.38
C ASN A 102 7.97 11.92 15.01
N TRP A 103 7.98 10.59 15.07
CA TRP A 103 9.18 9.80 14.73
C TRP A 103 9.23 9.33 13.28
N MET A 104 8.31 9.81 12.43
CA MET A 104 8.34 9.46 11.01
C MET A 104 9.56 10.08 10.32
N SER A 105 9.96 9.51 9.18
CA SER A 105 11.17 9.95 8.48
C SER A 105 11.04 11.37 7.95
N ASP A 106 12.21 12.02 7.80
CA ASP A 106 12.24 13.37 7.24
C ASP A 106 11.83 13.39 5.77
N GLU A 107 12.12 12.31 5.00
CA GLU A 107 11.70 12.27 3.60
C GLU A 107 10.19 12.43 3.48
N ARG A 108 9.43 11.70 4.32
CA ARG A 108 7.97 11.79 4.26
C ARG A 108 7.47 13.16 4.66
N LYS A 109 8.01 13.70 5.75
CA LYS A 109 7.62 15.03 6.21
C LYS A 109 7.88 16.08 5.14
N ASN A 110 9.05 16.01 4.51
CA ASN A 110 9.43 16.99 3.52
C ASN A 110 8.59 16.88 2.25
N LEU A 111 8.25 15.66 1.83
CA LEU A 111 7.39 15.49 0.67
C LEU A 111 6.02 16.11 0.93
N ILE A 112 5.43 15.85 2.08
CA ILE A 112 4.12 16.40 2.42
C ILE A 112 4.18 17.93 2.42
N LYS A 113 5.22 18.47 3.04
CA LYS A 113 5.40 19.94 3.07
C LYS A 113 5.59 20.52 1.67
N SER A 114 6.29 19.77 0.79
CA SER A 114 6.57 20.28 -0.55
C SER A 114 5.30 20.47 -1.38
N PHE A 115 4.22 19.77 -1.02
CA PHE A 115 2.94 19.96 -1.66
C PHE A 115 2.10 21.05 -1.01
N GLY A 116 2.66 21.73 -0.02
CA GLY A 116 1.97 22.82 0.65
C GLY A 116 1.07 22.41 1.80
N ALA A 117 1.10 21.15 2.17
CA ALA A 117 0.27 20.66 3.27
C ALA A 117 0.92 20.96 4.61
N ARG A 118 0.08 21.05 5.63
CA ARG A 118 0.50 21.28 6.99
C ARG A 118 0.68 19.92 7.69
N ILE A 119 1.70 19.82 8.54
CA ILE A 119 1.93 18.61 9.32
C ILE A 119 1.74 18.94 10.78
N GLU A 120 0.93 18.12 11.46
CA GLU A 120 0.76 18.18 12.91
C GLU A 120 1.43 16.94 13.48
N LEU A 121 2.54 17.12 14.18
CA LEU A 121 3.29 16.01 14.75
C LEU A 121 2.69 15.61 16.09
N VAL A 122 2.57 14.30 16.30
CA VAL A 122 1.93 13.75 17.50
C VAL A 122 2.97 12.90 18.24
N SER A 123 3.19 13.21 19.51
CA SER A 123 4.17 12.50 20.32
C SER A 123 3.59 11.20 20.86
N PRO A 124 4.46 10.28 21.36
CA PRO A 124 3.95 9.09 22.04
C PRO A 124 3.07 9.45 23.25
N GLU A 125 3.42 10.53 23.97
CA GLU A 125 2.63 10.98 25.11
C GLU A 125 1.24 11.44 24.69
N GLN A 126 1.10 11.94 23.46
CA GLN A 126 -0.20 12.35 22.92
C GLN A 126 -0.96 11.17 22.31
N GLY A 127 -0.45 9.95 22.45
CA GLY A 127 -1.13 8.76 21.99
C GLY A 127 -0.61 8.15 20.70
N GLY A 128 0.46 8.71 20.14
CA GLY A 128 1.07 8.14 18.94
C GLY A 128 0.11 8.10 17.78
N PHE A 129 0.08 6.97 17.07
CA PHE A 129 -0.74 6.87 15.88
C PHE A 129 -2.25 6.89 16.19
N LEU A 130 -2.67 6.14 17.21
CA LEU A 130 -4.08 6.17 17.60
C LEU A 130 -4.48 7.56 18.09
N GLY A 131 -3.55 8.24 18.78
CA GLY A 131 -3.77 9.63 19.16
C GLY A 131 -3.94 10.55 17.97
N SER A 132 -3.19 10.29 16.89
CA SER A 132 -3.33 11.06 15.66
C SER A 132 -4.74 10.94 15.10
N ILE A 133 -5.27 9.73 15.06
CA ILE A 133 -6.63 9.51 14.57
C ILE A 133 -7.64 10.28 15.42
N LYS A 134 -7.51 10.17 16.75
CA LYS A 134 -8.43 10.86 17.65
C LYS A 134 -8.37 12.37 17.43
N MET A 135 -7.17 12.92 17.23
CA MET A 135 -7.02 14.36 17.06
C MET A 135 -7.73 14.84 15.77
N THR A 136 -7.69 14.04 14.69
CA THR A 136 -8.41 14.43 13.48
C THR A 136 -9.93 14.43 13.72
N GLU A 137 -10.44 13.45 14.46
CA GLU A 137 -11.86 13.40 14.74
C GLU A 137 -12.28 14.59 15.62
N ASP A 138 -11.47 14.93 16.62
CA ASP A 138 -11.75 16.09 17.46
C ASP A 138 -11.74 17.39 16.66
N PHE A 139 -10.77 17.53 15.76
CA PHE A 139 -10.68 18.72 14.93
C PHE A 139 -11.92 18.87 14.05
N ALA A 140 -12.40 17.78 13.49
CA ALA A 140 -13.58 17.81 12.63
C ALA A 140 -14.85 18.19 13.40
N LYS A 141 -14.94 17.80 14.67
CA LYS A 141 -16.10 18.17 15.49
C LYS A 141 -16.24 19.68 15.65
N ASP A 142 -15.11 20.37 15.69
CA ASP A 142 -15.10 21.82 15.94
C ASP A 142 -15.06 22.66 14.66
N ASN A 143 -15.01 22.04 13.49
CA ASN A 143 -14.83 22.74 12.23
C ASN A 143 -15.69 22.10 11.14
N GLU A 144 -16.69 22.83 10.66
CA GLU A 144 -17.65 22.29 9.69
C GLU A 144 -17.07 22.05 8.32
N ASP A 145 -15.99 22.75 7.98
CA ASP A 145 -15.38 22.70 6.65
C ASP A 145 -14.28 21.65 6.56
N VAL A 146 -14.30 20.65 7.43
CA VAL A 146 -13.29 19.61 7.47
C VAL A 146 -13.83 18.33 6.86
N PHE A 147 -13.04 17.73 5.96
CA PHE A 147 -13.32 16.41 5.40
C PHE A 147 -12.29 15.42 5.91
N LEU A 148 -12.76 14.30 6.47
CA LEU A 148 -11.90 13.23 6.96
C LEU A 148 -12.02 12.03 6.00
N PRO A 149 -10.94 11.67 5.29
CA PRO A 149 -10.99 10.48 4.43
C PRO A 149 -11.18 9.17 5.21
N ARG A 150 -10.66 9.07 6.42
CA ARG A 150 -10.82 7.89 7.28
C ARG A 150 -10.39 6.61 6.57
N GLN A 151 -9.12 6.54 6.21
CA GLN A 151 -8.61 5.44 5.38
C GLN A 151 -8.84 4.05 5.96
N PHE A 152 -8.96 3.94 7.27
CA PHE A 152 -9.10 2.63 7.94
C PHE A 152 -10.54 2.15 8.01
N SER A 153 -11.51 3.00 7.74
CA SER A 153 -12.93 2.65 7.85
C SER A 153 -13.76 3.01 6.62
N ASN A 154 -13.18 3.69 5.65
CA ASN A 154 -13.89 4.16 4.46
C ASN A 154 -13.89 3.08 3.39
N HIS A 155 -15.08 2.56 3.08
CA HIS A 155 -15.18 1.45 2.10
C HIS A 155 -14.77 1.88 0.69
N TYR A 156 -14.70 3.17 0.39
CA TYR A 156 -14.19 3.61 -0.91
C TYR A 156 -12.72 3.28 -1.10
N ASN A 157 -11.99 3.06 0.01
CA ASN A 157 -10.62 2.55 -0.08
C ASN A 157 -10.60 1.16 -0.74
N ILE A 158 -11.49 0.28 -0.31
CA ILE A 158 -11.64 -1.04 -0.94
C ILE A 158 -12.10 -0.89 -2.39
N ASP A 159 -13.10 -0.05 -2.58
CA ASP A 159 -13.74 0.15 -3.88
C ASP A 159 -12.73 0.61 -4.93
N ALA A 160 -11.79 1.44 -4.57
CA ALA A 160 -10.75 1.90 -5.49
C ALA A 160 -10.03 0.71 -6.14
N HIS A 161 -9.72 -0.28 -5.36
CA HIS A 161 -9.03 -1.46 -5.89
C HIS A 161 -9.96 -2.46 -6.56
N UNK A 162 -11.11 -2.44 -6.14
CA UNK A 162 -12.03 -3.20 -6.73
C UNK A 162 -12.37 -2.81 -8.03
N ARG A 163 -12.26 -1.56 -8.28
CA ARG A 163 -12.65 -1.02 -9.57
C ARG A 163 -11.48 -0.83 -10.52
N THR A 164 -10.27 -0.73 -10.01
CA THR A 164 -9.13 -0.42 -10.86
C THR A 164 -8.01 -1.45 -10.78
N THR A 165 -7.42 -1.63 -9.62
CA THR A 165 -6.24 -2.51 -9.48
C THR A 165 -6.58 -3.95 -9.85
N GLY A 166 -7.67 -4.47 -9.31
CA GLY A 166 -8.09 -5.84 -9.59
C GLY A 166 -8.35 -6.10 -11.07
N PRO A 167 -9.21 -5.29 -11.70
CA PRO A 167 -9.44 -5.47 -13.14
C PRO A 167 -8.19 -5.34 -14.00
N GLU A 168 -7.28 -4.43 -13.65
CA GLU A 168 -6.04 -4.29 -14.40
C GLU A 168 -5.20 -5.56 -14.34
N ILE A 169 -5.06 -6.13 -13.14
CA ILE A 169 -4.30 -7.36 -12.96
C ILE A 169 -4.92 -8.48 -13.80
N TRP A 170 -6.24 -8.63 -13.73
CA TRP A 170 -6.92 -9.69 -14.48
C TRP A 170 -6.67 -9.54 -15.98
N ARG A 171 -6.85 -8.32 -16.51
CA ARG A 171 -6.66 -8.07 -17.93
C ARG A 171 -5.22 -8.31 -18.38
N GLN A 172 -4.25 -7.87 -17.56
CA GLN A 172 -2.85 -8.03 -17.92
C GLN A 172 -2.45 -9.50 -17.97
N LEU A 173 -2.93 -10.32 -17.04
CA LEU A 173 -2.67 -11.76 -17.08
C LEU A 173 -3.42 -12.43 -18.23
N GLU A 174 -4.65 -12.03 -18.46
CA GLU A 174 -5.46 -12.63 -19.52
C GLU A 174 -4.80 -12.45 -20.90
N LYS A 175 -4.13 -11.32 -21.13
CA LYS A 175 -3.44 -11.05 -22.39
C LYS A 175 -2.33 -12.07 -22.67
N VAL A 176 -1.79 -12.71 -21.66
CA VAL A 176 -0.78 -13.73 -21.83
C VAL A 176 -1.31 -15.12 -21.45
N ASN A 177 -2.63 -15.27 -21.48
CA ASN A 177 -3.33 -16.54 -21.27
C ASN A 177 -3.09 -17.13 -19.90
N LEU A 178 -3.03 -16.28 -18.88
CA LEU A 178 -2.85 -16.70 -17.50
C LEU A 178 -4.01 -16.20 -16.65
N ARG A 179 -4.23 -16.91 -15.54
CA ARG A 179 -5.17 -16.48 -14.50
C ARG A 179 -4.49 -16.61 -13.15
N PRO A 180 -4.76 -15.73 -12.23
CA PRO A 180 -4.11 -15.83 -10.93
C PRO A 180 -4.69 -16.98 -10.11
N ASP A 181 -3.82 -17.68 -9.40
CA ASP A 181 -4.24 -18.67 -8.40
C ASP A 181 -4.38 -18.03 -7.03
N ALA A 182 -3.64 -16.97 -6.78
CA ALA A 182 -3.65 -16.30 -5.48
C ALA A 182 -3.15 -14.87 -5.61
N VAL A 183 -3.57 -14.07 -4.65
CA VAL A 183 -2.99 -12.73 -4.44
C VAL A 183 -2.57 -12.62 -2.97
N VAL A 184 -1.44 -11.96 -2.73
CA VAL A 184 -0.94 -11.72 -1.38
C VAL A 184 -0.46 -10.28 -1.29
N ALA A 185 -0.76 -9.60 -0.18
CA ALA A 185 -0.28 -8.22 0.02
C ALA A 185 -0.38 -7.85 1.49
N GLY A 186 0.53 -6.99 1.88
CA GLY A 186 0.55 -6.48 3.24
C GLY A 186 -0.69 -5.67 3.61
N UNK A 187 -1.09 -5.72 4.70
CA UNK A 187 -2.19 -5.18 5.09
C UNK A 187 -1.96 -3.97 5.78
N GLY A 188 -1.91 -2.96 5.39
CA GLY A 188 -1.92 -1.65 6.04
C GLY A 188 -3.32 -1.30 6.49
N THR A 189 -4.08 -0.63 5.63
CA THR A 189 -5.49 -0.39 5.91
C THR A 189 -6.34 -1.61 5.59
N GLY A 190 -5.85 -2.46 4.74
CA GLY A 190 -6.60 -3.59 4.22
C GLY A 190 -7.30 -3.31 2.91
N GLY A 191 -7.31 -2.06 2.45
CA GLY A 191 -8.04 -1.71 1.22
C GLY A 191 -7.53 -2.44 0.00
N THR A 192 -6.21 -2.54 -0.13
CA THR A 192 -5.59 -3.20 -1.29
C THR A 192 -6.01 -4.66 -1.39
N ILE A 193 -5.76 -5.43 -0.32
CA ILE A 193 -6.01 -6.86 -0.38
C ILE A 193 -7.52 -7.16 -0.45
N MET A 194 -8.34 -6.37 0.26
CA MET A 194 -9.78 -6.58 0.22
C MET A 194 -10.34 -6.27 -1.16
N GLY A 195 -9.89 -5.17 -1.78
CA GLY A 195 -10.44 -4.77 -3.07
C GLY A 195 -9.96 -5.65 -4.22
N ILE A 196 -8.65 -5.92 -4.28
CA ILE A 196 -8.12 -6.82 -5.31
C ILE A 196 -8.74 -8.19 -5.15
N GLY A 197 -8.77 -8.69 -3.92
CA GLY A 197 -9.32 -10.02 -3.64
C GLY A 197 -10.78 -10.14 -4.02
N LYS A 198 -11.57 -9.11 -3.71
CA LYS A 198 -12.98 -9.13 -4.07
C LYS A 198 -13.17 -9.26 -5.57
N TYR A 199 -12.46 -8.44 -6.35
CA TYR A 199 -12.60 -8.49 -7.80
C TYR A 199 -12.16 -9.86 -8.35
N LEU A 200 -10.99 -10.33 -7.93
CA LEU A 200 -10.49 -11.60 -8.45
C LEU A 200 -11.42 -12.75 -8.13
N ARG A 201 -11.99 -12.77 -6.94
CA ARG A 201 -12.94 -13.84 -6.57
C ARG A 201 -14.27 -13.72 -7.30
N GLU A 202 -14.66 -12.54 -7.72
CA GLU A 202 -15.84 -12.40 -8.58
C GLU A 202 -15.59 -13.05 -9.94
N MET A 203 -14.34 -12.98 -10.42
CA MET A 203 -13.96 -13.60 -11.68
C MET A 203 -13.77 -15.13 -11.54
N ASP A 204 -13.22 -15.57 -10.42
CA ASP A 204 -12.99 -16.99 -10.15
C ASP A 204 -12.95 -17.18 -8.64
N SER A 205 -14.00 -17.80 -8.11
CA SER A 205 -14.18 -17.93 -6.65
C SER A 205 -13.14 -18.80 -5.96
N THR A 206 -12.34 -19.56 -6.72
CA THR A 206 -11.31 -20.41 -6.12
C THR A 206 -10.01 -19.69 -5.81
N ILE A 207 -9.87 -18.45 -6.26
CA ILE A 207 -8.62 -17.69 -6.05
C ILE A 207 -8.41 -17.46 -4.55
N LYS A 208 -7.18 -17.70 -4.09
CA LYS A 208 -6.81 -17.49 -2.69
C LYS A 208 -6.38 -16.04 -2.48
N VAL A 209 -6.74 -15.50 -1.32
CA VAL A 209 -6.47 -14.10 -0.99
C VAL A 209 -5.82 -14.05 0.39
N HIS A 210 -4.53 -13.76 0.43
CA HIS A 210 -3.74 -13.85 1.65
C HIS A 210 -3.32 -12.46 2.14
N PRO A 211 -3.69 -12.08 3.35
CA PRO A 211 -3.10 -10.87 3.94
C PRO A 211 -1.72 -11.19 4.49
N LEU A 212 -0.84 -10.21 4.47
CA LEU A 212 0.54 -10.37 4.92
C LEU A 212 0.82 -9.37 6.03
N GLU A 213 1.57 -9.80 7.04
CA GLU A 213 1.99 -8.93 8.12
C GLU A 213 3.43 -9.24 8.52
N PRO A 214 4.09 -8.29 9.22
CA PRO A 214 5.45 -8.56 9.70
C PRO A 214 5.44 -9.63 10.78
N ALA A 215 6.37 -10.58 10.69
CA ALA A 215 6.52 -11.58 11.74
C ALA A 215 6.90 -10.94 13.08
N ASN A 216 7.57 -9.79 13.01
CA ASN A 216 8.05 -9.05 14.19
C ASN A 216 6.92 -8.35 14.94
N SER A 217 5.78 -8.15 14.30
CA SER A 217 4.64 -7.46 14.90
C SER A 217 3.35 -8.03 14.32
N PRO A 218 2.95 -9.23 14.77
CA PRO A 218 1.85 -9.98 14.16
C PRO A 218 0.48 -9.54 14.69
N THR A 219 0.10 -8.30 14.43
CA THR A 219 -1.15 -7.72 14.93
C THR A 219 -2.39 -8.49 14.45
N LEU A 220 -2.38 -8.98 13.20
CA LEU A 220 -3.54 -9.72 12.68
C LEU A 220 -3.72 -11.05 13.41
N ARG A 221 -2.61 -11.74 13.70
CA ARG A 221 -2.69 -13.02 14.38
C ARG A 221 -3.08 -12.89 15.84
N THR A 222 -2.57 -11.86 16.52
CA THR A 222 -2.80 -11.70 17.94
C THR A 222 -4.06 -10.90 18.26
N GLY A 223 -4.52 -10.04 17.35
CA GLY A 223 -5.66 -9.18 17.58
C GLY A 223 -5.31 -7.82 18.16
N TYR A 224 -4.04 -7.61 18.50
CA TYR A 224 -3.58 -6.34 19.07
C TYR A 224 -2.10 -6.18 18.78
N LYS A 225 -1.60 -4.96 18.98
CA LYS A 225 -0.20 -4.67 18.66
C LYS A 225 0.74 -5.41 19.58
N VAL A 226 1.71 -6.10 19.00
CA VAL A 226 2.77 -6.81 19.70
C VAL A 226 4.08 -6.54 18.96
N GLY A 227 5.10 -6.04 19.65
CA GLY A 227 6.39 -5.85 19.05
C GLY A 227 6.47 -4.64 18.13
N LYS A 228 7.54 -4.58 17.36
CA LYS A 228 7.84 -3.49 16.43
C LYS A 228 8.39 -4.05 15.13
N HIS A 229 8.19 -3.30 14.05
CA HIS A 229 8.72 -3.73 12.76
C HIS A 229 9.12 -2.52 11.92
N ARG A 230 9.88 -2.79 10.86
CA ARG A 230 10.45 -1.76 9.98
C ARG A 230 9.83 -1.74 8.58
N ILE A 231 8.74 -2.49 8.34
CA ILE A 231 8.11 -2.52 7.02
C ILE A 231 7.09 -1.38 6.97
N GLN A 232 7.54 -0.20 6.57
CA GLN A 232 6.66 0.96 6.55
C GLN A 232 5.52 0.74 5.57
N GLY A 233 4.33 1.15 5.99
CA GLY A 233 3.13 1.08 5.16
C GLY A 233 2.22 -0.10 5.45
N ILE A 234 2.67 -1.05 6.28
CA ILE A 234 1.81 -2.17 6.66
C ILE A 234 1.80 -2.34 8.18
N SER A 235 0.75 -2.98 8.67
CA SER A 235 0.58 -3.38 10.07
C SER A 235 0.70 -2.22 11.05
N ASP A 236 -0.41 -1.58 11.26
CA ASP A 236 -0.50 -0.52 12.27
C ASP A 236 -0.80 -1.12 13.63
N GLU A 237 -1.28 -0.28 14.56
CA GLU A 237 -1.44 -0.68 15.96
C GLU A 237 -2.74 -1.45 16.22
N PHE A 238 -3.54 -1.66 15.19
CA PHE A 238 -4.87 -2.24 15.35
C PHE A 238 -5.29 -2.91 14.05
N ILE A 239 -6.35 -3.72 14.11
CA ILE A 239 -6.92 -4.32 12.91
C ILE A 239 -7.94 -3.34 12.34
N PRO A 240 -7.73 -2.85 11.11
CA PRO A 240 -8.64 -1.86 10.55
C PRO A 240 -10.05 -2.39 10.36
N GLU A 241 -11.03 -1.50 10.49
CA GLU A 241 -12.44 -1.87 10.34
C GLU A 241 -12.75 -2.49 8.98
N ILE A 242 -12.11 -2.01 7.92
CA ILE A 242 -12.41 -2.50 6.57
C ILE A 242 -11.74 -3.84 6.26
N LEU A 243 -10.80 -4.29 7.08
CA LEU A 243 -10.15 -5.58 6.86
C LEU A 243 -10.97 -6.68 7.52
N LYS A 244 -11.52 -7.58 6.70
CA LYS A 244 -12.40 -8.66 7.19
C LYS A 244 -11.65 -9.99 7.08
N LEU A 245 -11.01 -10.40 8.16
CA LEU A 245 -10.19 -11.62 8.15
C LEU A 245 -10.98 -12.88 7.85
N ASP A 246 -12.27 -12.89 8.19
CA ASP A 246 -13.12 -14.05 7.91
C ASP A 246 -13.32 -14.25 6.40
N LYS A 247 -13.02 -13.27 5.57
CA LYS A 247 -13.13 -13.38 4.12
C LYS A 247 -11.79 -13.67 3.45
N LEU A 248 -10.74 -13.87 4.23
CA LEU A 248 -9.38 -14.02 3.71
C LEU A 248 -8.83 -15.38 4.07
N ASP A 249 -7.82 -15.79 3.31
CA ASP A 249 -7.12 -17.05 3.56
C ASP A 249 -5.99 -16.83 4.57
N GLU A 250 -5.11 -17.82 4.76
CA GLU A 250 -4.09 -17.77 5.82
C GLU A 250 -3.29 -16.48 5.79
N ILE A 251 -3.02 -15.96 6.98
CA ILE A 251 -2.13 -14.82 7.15
C ILE A 251 -0.70 -15.26 6.85
N ILE A 252 0.00 -14.49 6.04
CA ILE A 252 1.39 -14.75 5.69
C ILE A 252 2.27 -13.84 6.55
N SER A 253 3.33 -14.38 7.14
CA SER A 253 4.22 -13.63 8.01
C SER A 253 5.62 -13.55 7.42
N VAL A 254 6.18 -12.34 7.36
CA VAL A 254 7.52 -12.10 6.82
C VAL A 254 8.32 -11.28 7.84
N ASP A 255 9.54 -11.72 8.13
CA ASP A 255 10.44 -10.98 9.01
C ASP A 255 10.89 -9.69 8.30
N ASP A 256 10.95 -8.58 9.05
CA ASP A 256 11.29 -7.30 8.42
C ASP A 256 12.72 -7.26 7.88
N GLY A 257 13.66 -7.97 8.52
CA GLY A 257 15.02 -8.05 7.99
C GLY A 257 15.07 -8.80 6.68
N ASP A 258 14.29 -9.87 6.56
CA ASP A 258 14.20 -10.63 5.31
C ASP A 258 13.62 -9.74 4.20
N ALA A 259 12.60 -8.96 4.54
CA ALA A 259 11.99 -8.03 3.58
C ALA A 259 12.99 -6.98 3.10
N ILE A 260 13.80 -6.44 4.02
CA ILE A 260 14.82 -5.45 3.66
C ILE A 260 15.82 -6.05 2.68
N ILE A 261 16.34 -7.24 2.97
CA ILE A 261 17.29 -7.89 2.07
C ILE A 261 16.68 -8.16 0.70
N MET A 262 15.42 -8.62 0.68
CA MET A 262 14.77 -8.88 -0.60
C MET A 262 14.59 -7.61 -1.43
N ALA A 263 14.21 -6.51 -0.79
CA ALA A 263 14.09 -5.23 -1.49
C ALA A 263 15.45 -4.79 -2.04
N GLN A 264 16.51 -4.96 -1.26
CA GLN A 264 17.88 -4.64 -1.71
C GLN A 264 18.25 -5.47 -2.93
N LYS A 265 17.90 -6.75 -2.95
CA LYS A 265 18.23 -7.63 -4.07
C LYS A 265 17.45 -7.23 -5.34
N LEU A 266 16.18 -6.92 -5.21
CA LEU A 266 15.39 -6.49 -6.38
C LEU A 266 16.00 -5.23 -6.99
N SER A 267 16.46 -4.30 -6.17
CA SER A 267 17.07 -3.08 -6.65
C SER A 267 18.43 -3.35 -7.31
N SER A 268 19.31 -4.06 -6.61
CA SER A 268 20.70 -4.20 -7.08
C SER A 268 20.87 -5.22 -8.19
N LYS A 269 20.01 -6.25 -8.25
CA LYS A 269 20.15 -7.29 -9.26
C LYS A 269 19.33 -7.03 -10.51
N LEU A 270 18.16 -6.40 -10.36
CA LEU A 270 17.26 -6.20 -11.50
C LEU A 270 17.03 -4.73 -11.82
N GLY A 271 17.58 -3.82 -11.05
CA GLY A 271 17.33 -2.40 -11.27
C GLY A 271 15.93 -1.95 -10.92
N LEU A 272 15.22 -2.74 -10.11
CA LEU A 272 13.88 -2.38 -9.67
C LEU A 272 13.98 -1.73 -8.30
N GLY A 273 13.98 -0.41 -8.29
CA GLY A 273 14.14 0.36 -7.05
C GLY A 273 12.87 0.39 -6.23
N VAL A 274 12.74 -0.52 -5.29
CA VAL A 274 11.49 -0.76 -4.58
C VAL A 274 11.63 -0.50 -3.09
N GLY A 275 10.49 -0.26 -2.44
CA GLY A 275 10.47 -0.07 -0.99
C GLY A 275 10.47 -1.39 -0.23
N ILE A 276 10.56 -1.28 1.09
CA ILE A 276 10.68 -2.47 1.95
C ILE A 276 9.43 -3.35 1.87
N SER A 277 8.25 -2.75 1.78
CA SER A 277 7.02 -3.56 1.69
C SER A 277 6.96 -4.38 0.40
N THR A 278 7.64 -3.95 -0.66
CA THR A 278 7.76 -4.77 -1.86
C THR A 278 8.59 -6.02 -1.56
N GLY A 279 9.67 -5.87 -0.81
CA GLY A 279 10.45 -7.04 -0.39
C GLY A 279 9.60 -8.01 0.40
N ALA A 280 8.80 -7.48 1.33
CA ALA A 280 7.90 -8.33 2.12
C ALA A 280 6.89 -9.04 1.23
N ASN A 281 6.25 -8.30 0.32
CA ASN A 281 5.24 -8.87 -0.57
C ASN A 281 5.83 -9.93 -1.50
N PHE A 282 7.05 -9.71 -2.00
CA PHE A 282 7.71 -10.68 -2.86
C PHE A 282 7.98 -11.99 -2.10
N LEU A 283 8.50 -11.89 -0.88
CA LEU A 283 8.74 -13.07 -0.05
C LEU A 283 7.41 -13.76 0.30
N GLY A 284 6.38 -12.98 0.59
CA GLY A 284 5.06 -13.55 0.83
C GLY A 284 4.54 -14.33 -0.36
N ALA A 285 4.79 -13.82 -1.56
CA ALA A 285 4.39 -14.53 -2.77
C ALA A 285 5.16 -15.84 -2.92
N ILE A 286 6.43 -15.87 -2.56
CA ILE A 286 7.19 -17.13 -2.54
C ILE A 286 6.55 -18.12 -1.57
N MET A 287 6.18 -17.66 -0.37
CA MET A 287 5.54 -18.51 0.62
C MET A 287 4.21 -19.05 0.11
N VAL A 288 3.45 -18.30 -0.58
CA VAL A 288 2.23 -18.76 -1.20
C VAL A 288 2.51 -19.78 -2.32
N UNK A 289 3.47 -19.52 -3.07
CA UNK A 289 3.88 -20.40 -3.99
C UNK A 289 4.23 -21.62 -3.40
N GLU A 290 4.83 -21.73 -2.12
CA GLU A 290 5.14 -22.99 -1.42
C GLU A 290 3.88 -23.73 -0.97
N ILE A 291 2.84 -23.01 -0.64
CA ILE A 291 1.56 -23.60 -0.25
C ILE A 291 0.84 -24.22 -1.46
N LEU A 292 0.83 -23.52 -2.58
CA LEU A 292 0.01 -23.91 -3.73
C LEU A 292 0.76 -24.72 -4.79
N GLY A 293 2.08 -24.62 -4.79
CA GLY A 293 2.91 -25.30 -5.78
C GLY A 293 3.74 -24.29 -6.56
N PRO A 294 4.96 -24.65 -6.99
CA PRO A 294 5.90 -23.70 -7.60
C PRO A 294 5.44 -23.14 -8.95
N ASP A 295 4.51 -23.81 -9.63
CA ASP A 295 4.00 -23.32 -10.92
C ASP A 295 2.75 -22.46 -10.77
N SER A 296 2.27 -22.23 -9.56
CA SER A 296 1.09 -21.40 -9.33
C SER A 296 1.36 -19.96 -9.77
N ILE A 297 0.29 -19.31 -10.23
CA ILE A 297 0.35 -17.90 -10.63
C ILE A 297 -0.03 -17.04 -9.43
N VAL A 298 0.97 -16.47 -8.79
CA VAL A 298 0.77 -15.65 -7.59
C VAL A 298 1.05 -14.19 -7.93
N VAL A 299 0.11 -13.34 -7.56
CA VAL A 299 0.20 -11.90 -7.80
C VAL A 299 0.39 -11.18 -6.48
N THR A 300 1.18 -10.13 -6.51
CA THR A 300 1.30 -9.22 -5.37
C THR A 300 1.38 -7.79 -5.88
N VAL A 301 1.57 -6.85 -4.97
CA VAL A 301 1.75 -5.45 -5.36
C VAL A 301 3.13 -4.98 -4.91
N PHE A 302 3.70 -4.07 -5.68
CA PHE A 302 4.92 -3.35 -5.32
C PHE A 302 4.49 -1.94 -4.99
N PRO A 303 4.21 -1.66 -3.70
CA PRO A 303 3.45 -0.45 -3.33
C PRO A 303 4.13 0.87 -3.60
N ASP A 304 5.46 0.94 -3.45
CA ASP A 304 6.20 2.18 -3.71
C ASP A 304 7.64 1.87 -4.07
N ASP A 305 8.41 2.92 -4.37
CA ASP A 305 9.81 2.76 -4.75
C ASP A 305 10.74 3.00 -3.56
N ASN A 306 12.04 3.00 -3.84
CA ASN A 306 13.05 3.11 -2.80
C ASN A 306 13.38 4.54 -2.36
N LYS A 307 12.89 5.55 -3.06
CA LYS A 307 13.36 6.93 -2.83
C LYS A 307 13.00 7.48 -1.46
N LYS A 308 11.92 6.99 -0.84
CA LYS A 308 11.53 7.46 0.49
C LYS A 308 12.23 6.73 1.62
N TYR A 309 13.13 5.80 1.29
CA TYR A 309 13.77 4.92 2.28
C TYR A 309 15.28 5.07 2.32
N LEU A 310 15.84 6.08 1.64
CA LEU A 310 17.30 6.19 1.51
C LEU A 310 17.99 6.57 2.82
N SER A 311 17.25 7.06 3.80
CA SER A 311 17.81 7.33 5.13
C SER A 311 17.48 6.23 6.14
N THR A 312 16.91 5.12 5.68
CA THR A 312 16.46 4.04 6.57
C THR A 312 17.37 2.84 6.48
N ASP A 313 16.99 1.77 7.18
CA ASP A 313 17.75 0.51 7.17
C ASP A 313 17.81 -0.13 5.79
N LEU A 314 17.00 0.33 4.82
CA LEU A 314 17.13 -0.17 3.45
C LEU A 314 18.52 0.04 2.90
N MET A 315 19.25 1.05 3.38
CA MET A 315 20.60 1.36 2.90
C MET A 315 21.71 0.77 3.76
N LYS A 316 21.37 -0.06 4.74
CA LYS A 316 22.34 -0.64 5.65
C LYS A 316 22.48 -2.14 5.41
N THR A 317 23.63 -2.70 5.81
CA THR A 317 23.81 -4.14 5.79
C THR A 317 22.89 -4.75 6.85
N GLU A 318 22.05 -5.67 6.42
CA GLU A 318 21.06 -6.30 7.32
C GLU A 318 21.60 -7.69 7.71
N PRO A 319 21.63 -8.00 9.01
CA PRO A 319 22.08 -9.35 9.42
C PRO A 319 21.15 -10.42 8.90
N VAL A 320 21.73 -11.50 8.39
CA VAL A 320 20.97 -12.64 7.88
C VAL A 320 20.68 -13.60 9.03
N LYS A 321 19.39 -13.95 9.20
CA LYS A 321 19.00 -14.95 10.18
C LYS A 321 18.79 -16.31 9.51
N GLU A 322 18.83 -17.37 10.30
CA GLU A 322 18.85 -18.73 9.78
C GLU A 322 17.65 -19.07 8.91
N ASP A 323 16.48 -18.57 9.25
CA ASP A 323 15.25 -18.92 8.57
C ASP A 323 14.86 -17.95 7.44
N PHE A 324 15.74 -17.02 7.09
CA PHE A 324 15.45 -16.09 6.01
C PHE A 324 15.36 -16.77 4.65
N ILE A 325 14.41 -16.34 3.84
CA ILE A 325 14.21 -16.84 2.49
C ILE A 325 15.08 -16.07 1.49
N SER A 326 15.24 -14.78 1.69
CA SER A 326 15.87 -13.91 0.70
C SER A 326 17.27 -14.37 0.26
N PRO A 327 18.13 -14.93 1.13
CA PRO A 327 19.45 -15.35 0.63
C PRO A 327 19.40 -16.48 -0.40
N GLU A 328 18.33 -17.25 -0.41
CA GLU A 328 18.20 -18.40 -1.31
C GLU A 328 17.48 -18.06 -2.61
N VAL A 329 17.08 -16.81 -2.79
CA VAL A 329 16.41 -16.38 -4.01
C VAL A 329 17.45 -15.90 -5.00
N GLU A 330 17.47 -16.52 -6.18
CA GLU A 330 18.35 -16.10 -7.27
C GLU A 330 17.49 -15.39 -8.32
N LEU A 331 17.58 -14.07 -8.36
CA LEU A 331 16.81 -13.29 -9.33
C LEU A 331 17.42 -13.42 -10.71
N ILE A 332 16.61 -13.62 -11.73
CA ILE A 332 17.08 -13.86 -13.10
C ILE A 332 16.76 -12.70 -14.01
N ASP A 333 15.49 -12.33 -14.14
CA ASP A 333 15.07 -11.32 -15.12
C ASP A 333 13.64 -10.89 -14.83
N PHE A 334 13.15 -9.91 -15.58
CA PHE A 334 11.74 -9.53 -15.51
C PHE A 334 11.21 -9.18 -16.88
N LYS A 335 9.90 -9.28 -17.02
CA LYS A 335 9.16 -8.82 -18.18
C LYS A 335 8.07 -7.85 -17.71
N THR A 336 7.66 -6.97 -18.61
CA THR A 336 6.62 -5.98 -18.29
C THR A 336 5.35 -6.29 -19.11
N HIS A 337 4.24 -6.33 -18.40
CA HIS A 337 2.92 -6.52 -19.03
C HIS A 337 2.03 -5.32 -18.84
#